data_6e6229a003470b3a387b99934e934ae2
#
_entry.id   6e6229a003470b3a387b99934e934ae2
#
_cell.length_a   1.000
_cell.length_b   1.000
_cell.length_c   1.000
_cell.angle_alpha   90.00
_cell.angle_beta   90.00
_cell.angle_gamma   90.00
#
_symmetry.space_group_name_H-M   'P 1'
#
loop_
_entity.id
_entity.type
_entity.pdbx_description
1 polymer ?
#
loop_
_entity_poly.entity_id
_entity_poly.type
_entity_poly.pdbx_seq_one_letter_code
_entity_poly.pdbx_strand_id
1 'polypeptide(L)'
;VYRGRRDYVLARLREIGFDVVEPDGAFYVFPSIEKFGMSSDEFCTRLIAEKGVALVPGSCFAAEGFVRLSYCCSMENLEEGLNRLAAFVQSLEQRSA
;
A
#
# COMPACT_ATOMS: atom_id res chain seq x y z
N VAL A 1 15.33 -14.30 -1.41
CA VAL A 1 14.85 -13.62 -0.23
C VAL A 1 13.90 -12.47 -0.60
N TYR A 2 14.35 -11.55 -1.47
CA TYR A 2 13.48 -10.46 -1.91
C TYR A 2 12.31 -10.95 -2.75
N ARG A 3 12.50 -12.01 -3.50
CA ARG A 3 11.44 -12.59 -4.32
C ARG A 3 10.30 -13.10 -3.45
N GLY A 4 10.62 -13.78 -2.35
CA GLY A 4 9.60 -14.25 -1.41
C GLY A 4 8.83 -13.11 -0.79
N ARG A 5 9.52 -12.03 -0.43
CA ARG A 5 8.87 -10.83 0.12
C ARG A 5 7.97 -10.17 -0.90
N ARG A 6 8.43 -10.07 -2.15
CA ARG A 6 7.63 -9.50 -3.23
C ARG A 6 6.34 -10.30 -3.43
N ASP A 7 6.47 -11.60 -3.51
CA ASP A 7 5.30 -12.48 -3.73
C ASP A 7 4.30 -12.35 -2.59
N TYR A 8 4.79 -12.29 -1.36
CA TYR A 8 3.95 -12.12 -0.18
C TYR A 8 3.21 -10.77 -0.22
N VAL A 9 3.95 -9.69 -0.51
CA VAL A 9 3.36 -8.36 -0.56
C VAL A 9 2.30 -8.26 -1.65
N LEU A 10 2.59 -8.78 -2.84
CA LEU A 10 1.62 -8.76 -3.95
C LEU A 10 0.36 -9.54 -3.60
N ALA A 11 0.51 -10.72 -3.00
CA ALA A 11 -0.62 -11.53 -2.61
C ALA A 11 -1.47 -10.82 -1.56
N ARG A 12 -0.84 -10.21 -0.55
CA ARG A 12 -1.56 -9.50 0.50
C ARG A 12 -2.29 -8.27 -0.04
N LEU A 13 -1.64 -7.50 -0.90
CA LEU A 13 -2.27 -6.31 -1.47
C LEU A 13 -3.49 -6.67 -2.31
N ARG A 14 -3.40 -7.74 -3.09
CA ARG A 14 -4.55 -8.21 -3.88
C ARG A 14 -5.66 -8.72 -2.98
N GLU A 15 -5.32 -9.40 -1.90
CA GLU A 15 -6.28 -9.88 -0.92
C GLU A 15 -7.01 -8.74 -0.23
N ILE A 16 -6.28 -7.65 0.08
CA ILE A 16 -6.86 -6.46 0.69
C ILE A 16 -7.79 -5.74 -0.29
N GLY A 17 -7.53 -5.88 -1.59
CA GLY A 17 -8.38 -5.31 -2.62
C GLY A 17 -7.73 -4.24 -3.48
N PHE A 18 -6.40 -4.15 -3.46
CA PHE A 18 -5.68 -3.21 -4.31
C PHE A 18 -5.46 -3.79 -5.71
N ASP A 19 -5.52 -2.92 -6.70
CA ASP A 19 -4.97 -3.22 -8.02
C ASP A 19 -3.49 -2.87 -7.96
N VAL A 20 -2.62 -3.82 -8.28
CA VAL A 20 -1.18 -3.65 -8.12
C VAL A 20 -0.48 -3.85 -9.44
N VAL A 21 0.40 -2.90 -9.80
CA VAL A 21 1.30 -3.06 -10.93
C VAL A 21 2.52 -3.83 -10.43
N GLU A 22 2.85 -4.93 -11.10
CA GLU A 22 4.00 -5.73 -10.73
C GLU A 22 5.29 -4.96 -10.98
N PRO A 23 6.21 -4.94 -10.00
CA PRO A 23 7.47 -4.24 -10.18
C PRO A 23 8.39 -5.01 -11.14
N ASP A 24 9.19 -4.26 -11.88
CA ASP A 24 10.15 -4.83 -12.82
C ASP A 24 11.56 -4.69 -12.23
N GLY A 25 11.92 -5.61 -11.35
CA GLY A 25 13.26 -5.68 -10.77
C GLY A 25 13.56 -4.69 -9.66
N ALA A 26 12.56 -3.93 -9.18
CA ALA A 26 12.76 -2.97 -8.11
C ALA A 26 12.34 -3.53 -6.75
N PHE A 27 12.62 -2.79 -5.69
CA PHE A 27 12.24 -3.17 -4.33
C PHE A 27 10.95 -2.48 -3.90
N TYR A 28 10.12 -2.08 -4.86
CA TYR A 28 8.89 -1.34 -4.62
C TYR A 28 7.74 -1.96 -5.39
N VAL A 29 6.54 -1.84 -4.83
CA VAL A 29 5.30 -2.15 -5.54
C VAL A 29 4.44 -0.89 -5.56
N PHE A 30 3.53 -0.81 -6.53
CA PHE A 30 2.71 0.38 -6.75
C PHE A 30 1.24 0.01 -6.73
N PRO A 31 0.64 -0.11 -5.54
CA PRO A 31 -0.81 -0.34 -5.46
C PRO A 31 -1.58 0.91 -5.85
N SER A 32 -2.66 0.70 -6.60
CA SER A 32 -3.56 1.78 -6.99
C SER A 32 -4.54 2.07 -5.87
N ILE A 33 -4.77 3.37 -5.60
CA ILE A 33 -5.73 3.79 -4.58
C ILE A 33 -6.91 4.54 -5.19
N GLU A 34 -7.05 4.52 -6.51
CA GLU A 34 -8.09 5.28 -7.20
C GLU A 34 -9.49 4.92 -6.73
N LYS A 35 -9.75 3.65 -6.46
CA LYS A 35 -11.07 3.20 -6.04
C LYS A 35 -11.52 3.74 -4.69
N PHE A 36 -10.60 4.28 -3.89
CA PHE A 36 -10.93 4.84 -2.59
C PHE A 36 -11.38 6.29 -2.67
N GLY A 37 -11.30 6.91 -3.85
CA GLY A 37 -11.83 8.24 -4.09
C GLY A 37 -11.07 9.37 -3.42
N MET A 38 -9.81 9.17 -3.09
CA MET A 38 -8.99 10.21 -2.48
C MET A 38 -7.64 10.32 -3.20
N SER A 39 -6.96 11.46 -3.04
CA SER A 39 -5.65 11.65 -3.62
C SER A 39 -4.61 10.80 -2.90
N SER A 40 -3.48 10.58 -3.57
CA SER A 40 -2.37 9.82 -2.96
C SER A 40 -1.86 10.52 -1.71
N ASP A 41 -1.81 11.85 -1.71
CA ASP A 41 -1.39 12.61 -0.54
C ASP A 41 -2.33 12.41 0.64
N GLU A 42 -3.62 12.49 0.39
CA GLU A 42 -4.62 12.29 1.44
C GLU A 42 -4.56 10.87 1.98
N PHE A 43 -4.49 9.88 1.10
CA PHE A 43 -4.40 8.48 1.49
C PHE A 43 -3.21 8.25 2.42
N CYS A 44 -2.02 8.70 2.00
CA CYS A 44 -0.81 8.50 2.77
C CYS A 44 -0.82 9.27 4.09
N THR A 45 -1.33 10.50 4.08
CA THR A 45 -1.41 11.32 5.30
C THR A 45 -2.32 10.67 6.33
N ARG A 46 -3.48 10.21 5.91
CA ARG A 46 -4.42 9.54 6.80
C ARG A 46 -3.88 8.22 7.31
N LEU A 47 -3.20 7.47 6.45
CA LEU A 47 -2.63 6.18 6.83
C LEU A 47 -1.60 6.34 7.94
N ILE A 48 -0.73 7.34 7.83
CA ILE A 48 0.24 7.63 8.88
C ILE A 48 -0.47 8.06 10.17
N ALA A 49 -1.45 8.95 10.07
CA ALA A 49 -2.13 9.48 11.23
C ALA A 49 -2.96 8.42 11.97
N GLU A 50 -3.61 7.54 11.23
CA GLU A 50 -4.53 6.57 11.82
C GLU A 50 -3.88 5.24 12.16
N LYS A 51 -2.88 4.80 11.40
CA LYS A 51 -2.29 3.47 11.56
C LYS A 51 -0.77 3.48 11.71
N GLY A 52 -0.13 4.64 11.55
CA GLY A 52 1.32 4.73 11.68
C GLY A 52 2.10 4.05 10.56
N VAL A 53 1.49 3.86 9.40
CA VAL A 53 2.15 3.25 8.25
C VAL A 53 2.51 4.32 7.24
N ALA A 54 3.77 4.35 6.82
CA ALA A 54 4.27 5.35 5.88
C ALA A 54 4.46 4.75 4.50
N LEU A 55 3.77 5.31 3.51
CA LEU A 55 3.95 4.99 2.10
C LEU A 55 4.27 6.28 1.37
N VAL A 56 4.85 6.18 0.17
CA VAL A 56 5.17 7.36 -0.63
C VAL A 56 4.00 7.63 -1.56
N PRO A 57 3.41 8.85 -1.51
CA PRO A 57 2.29 9.16 -2.41
C PRO A 57 2.76 9.29 -3.86
N GLY A 58 1.90 8.89 -4.79
CA GLY A 58 2.20 8.94 -6.21
C GLY A 58 2.50 10.34 -6.71
N SER A 59 1.95 11.37 -6.07
CA SER A 59 2.24 12.76 -6.43
C SER A 59 3.72 13.07 -6.35
N CYS A 60 4.49 12.37 -5.51
CA CYS A 60 5.92 12.58 -5.37
C CYS A 60 6.72 12.02 -6.54
N PHE A 61 6.14 11.15 -7.35
CA PHE A 61 6.82 10.56 -8.51
C PHE A 61 5.94 10.60 -9.77
N ALA A 62 5.10 11.60 -9.87
CA ALA A 62 4.25 11.89 -11.04
C ALA A 62 3.33 10.71 -11.43
N ALA A 63 2.78 10.01 -10.45
CA ALA A 63 1.88 8.89 -10.67
C ALA A 63 0.68 8.97 -9.73
N GLU A 64 -0.10 10.06 -9.84
CA GLU A 64 -1.27 10.24 -9.01
C GLU A 64 -2.25 9.06 -9.19
N GLY A 65 -2.85 8.63 -8.10
CA GLY A 65 -3.70 7.44 -8.09
C GLY A 65 -2.97 6.19 -7.63
N PHE A 66 -1.67 6.29 -7.37
CA PHE A 66 -0.84 5.19 -6.88
C PHE A 66 -0.10 5.61 -5.62
N VAL A 67 0.32 4.61 -4.85
CA VAL A 67 1.26 4.83 -3.75
C VAL A 67 2.42 3.84 -3.94
N ARG A 68 3.55 4.12 -3.31
CA ARG A 68 4.73 3.27 -3.43
C ARG A 68 5.00 2.60 -2.09
N LEU A 69 5.08 1.28 -2.11
CA LEU A 69 5.38 0.49 -0.93
C LEU A 69 6.70 -0.25 -1.15
N SER A 70 7.65 -0.05 -0.23
CA SER A 70 8.93 -0.76 -0.27
C SER A 70 8.82 -2.08 0.49
N TYR A 71 9.35 -3.15 -0.09
CA TYR A 71 9.42 -4.44 0.62
C TYR A 71 10.86 -4.76 1.04
N CYS A 72 11.67 -3.71 1.16
CA CYS A 72 13.08 -3.81 1.54
C CYS A 72 13.26 -3.70 3.06
N CYS A 73 12.44 -4.42 3.81
CA CYS A 73 12.49 -4.46 5.27
C CYS A 73 12.28 -5.90 5.74
N SER A 74 12.32 -6.14 7.04
CA SER A 74 12.14 -7.48 7.56
C SER A 74 10.74 -8.00 7.26
N MET A 75 10.61 -9.32 7.16
CA MET A 75 9.31 -9.95 6.92
C MET A 75 8.31 -9.61 8.01
N GLU A 76 8.79 -9.55 9.24
CA GLU A 76 7.96 -9.18 10.39
C GLU A 76 7.38 -7.77 10.25
N ASN A 77 8.21 -6.81 9.83
CA ASN A 77 7.75 -5.45 9.61
C ASN A 77 6.77 -5.35 8.44
N LEU A 78 7.01 -6.14 7.39
CA LEU A 78 6.08 -6.20 6.26
C LEU A 78 4.71 -6.72 6.68
N GLU A 79 4.69 -7.79 7.46
CA GLU A 79 3.44 -8.38 7.95
C GLU A 79 2.66 -7.37 8.80
N GLU A 80 3.34 -6.70 9.71
CA GLU A 80 2.72 -5.71 10.57
C GLU A 80 2.16 -4.54 9.75
N GLY A 81 2.96 -4.01 8.83
CA GLY A 81 2.53 -2.90 7.99
C GLY A 81 1.34 -3.24 7.13
N LEU A 82 1.35 -4.43 6.52
CA LEU A 82 0.25 -4.87 5.67
C LEU A 82 -1.02 -5.14 6.47
N ASN A 83 -0.89 -5.66 7.69
CA ASN A 83 -2.04 -5.86 8.56
C ASN A 83 -2.68 -4.52 8.93
N ARG A 84 -1.88 -3.51 9.21
CA ARG A 84 -2.38 -2.17 9.52
C ARG A 84 -3.02 -1.53 8.28
N LEU A 85 -2.43 -1.74 7.12
CA LEU A 85 -2.99 -1.25 5.86
C LEU A 85 -4.34 -1.90 5.58
N ALA A 86 -4.47 -3.20 5.82
CA ALA A 86 -5.73 -3.91 5.67
C ALA A 86 -6.81 -3.33 6.58
N ALA A 87 -6.46 -3.03 7.83
CA ALA A 87 -7.39 -2.44 8.78
C ALA A 87 -7.83 -1.05 8.33
N PHE A 88 -6.91 -0.26 7.76
CA PHE A 88 -7.23 1.07 7.25
C PHE A 88 -8.22 0.99 6.10
N VAL A 89 -7.96 0.11 5.12
CA VAL A 89 -8.83 -0.08 3.96
C VAL A 89 -10.22 -0.53 4.40
N GLN A 90 -10.28 -1.46 5.34
CA GLN A 90 -11.54 -1.94 5.89
C GLN A 90 -12.35 -0.81 6.52
N SER A 91 -11.66 0.08 7.23
CA SER A 91 -12.27 1.26 7.82
C SER A 91 -12.86 2.19 6.76
N LEU A 92 -12.14 2.38 5.64
CA LEU A 92 -12.62 3.20 4.54
C LEU A 92 -13.88 2.60 3.89
N GLU A 93 -13.90 1.30 3.71
CA GLU A 93 -15.04 0.61 3.12
C GLU A 93 -16.28 0.72 4.01
N GLN A 94 -16.10 0.62 5.31
CA GLN A 94 -17.18 0.76 6.26
C GLN A 94 -17.77 2.16 6.24
N ARG A 95 -16.94 3.18 6.05
CA ARG A 95 -17.39 4.57 5.98
C ARG A 95 -18.15 4.86 4.68
N SER A 96 -17.83 4.12 3.63
CA SER A 96 -18.47 4.29 2.33
C SER A 96 -19.84 3.63 2.26
N ALA A 97 -20.11 2.72 3.15
CA ALA A 97 -21.41 2.06 3.24
C ALA A 97 -22.42 2.92 4.02
#